data_6e3d05d7d4e89341a93677bbe48edee4
#
_entry.id   6e3d05d7d4e89341a93677bbe48edee4
#
_cell.length_a   1.000
_cell.length_b   1.000
_cell.length_c   1.000
_cell.angle_alpha   90.00
_cell.angle_beta   90.00
_cell.angle_gamma   90.00
#
_symmetry.space_group_name_H-M   'P 1'
#
loop_
_entity.id
_entity.type
_entity.pdbx_description
1 polymer ?
#
loop_
_entity_poly.entity_id
_entity_poly.type
_entity_poly.pdbx_seq_one_letter_code
_entity_poly.pdbx_strand_id
1 'polypeptide(L)' 'MNYSIAGYLEKYCGCMMFKENITLDEAFDIAWSNAQKGLYSVIESETHAIYIDCDLFNEYTTDIYDLMKV' A
#
# COMPACT_ATOMS: atom_id res chain seq x y z
N MET A 1 3.62 4.49 -15.04
CA MET A 1 3.25 5.40 -13.94
C MET A 1 3.94 4.93 -12.68
N ASN A 2 4.57 5.84 -11.95
CA ASN A 2 5.37 5.49 -10.77
C ASN A 2 4.54 5.59 -9.50
N TYR A 3 4.67 4.57 -8.68
CA TYR A 3 4.02 4.52 -7.38
C TYR A 3 5.09 4.42 -6.30
N SER A 4 4.68 4.75 -5.09
CA SER A 4 5.51 4.52 -3.91
C SER A 4 4.69 3.79 -2.86
N ILE A 5 5.36 3.13 -1.93
CA ILE A 5 4.72 2.46 -0.81
C ILE A 5 5.53 2.70 0.46
N ALA A 6 4.81 2.96 1.54
CA ALA A 6 5.40 3.04 2.87
C ALA A 6 4.66 2.06 3.78
N GLY A 7 5.41 1.39 4.66
CA GLY A 7 4.85 0.48 5.66
C GLY A 7 4.99 1.06 7.05
N TYR A 8 3.96 0.98 7.87
CA TYR A 8 3.91 1.58 9.20
C TYR A 8 3.48 0.58 10.26
N LEU A 9 4.05 0.72 11.46
CA LEU A 9 3.62 -0.07 12.63
C LEU A 9 2.20 0.30 13.06
N GLU A 10 1.88 1.60 13.02
CA GLU A 10 0.58 2.13 13.34
C GLU A 10 0.20 3.12 12.26
N LYS A 11 -1.05 3.54 12.26
CA LYS A 11 -1.56 4.46 11.25
C LYS A 11 -0.72 5.73 11.20
N TYR A 12 0.01 5.91 10.10
CA TYR A 12 0.88 7.06 9.85
C TYR A 12 1.97 7.27 10.90
N CYS A 13 2.33 6.23 11.62
CA CYS A 13 3.34 6.33 12.66
C CYS A 13 4.23 5.09 12.67
N GLY A 14 5.52 5.30 12.90
CA GLY A 14 6.45 4.19 12.94
C GLY A 14 6.75 3.60 11.55
N CYS A 15 7.25 4.45 10.64
CA CYS A 15 7.59 4.01 9.29
C CYS A 15 8.68 2.93 9.34
N MET A 16 8.35 1.76 8.84
CA MET A 16 9.24 0.60 8.84
C MET A 16 9.91 0.36 7.50
N MET A 17 9.33 0.87 6.40
CA MET A 17 9.93 0.74 5.08
C MET A 17 9.33 1.79 4.15
N PHE A 18 10.10 2.14 3.13
CA PHE A 18 9.65 3.02 2.05
C PHE A 18 10.32 2.60 0.77
N LYS A 19 9.55 2.56 -0.32
CA LYS A 19 10.08 2.27 -1.65
C LYS A 19 9.32 3.09 -2.67
N GLU A 20 10.04 3.65 -3.63
CA GLU A 20 9.44 4.47 -4.68
C GLU A 20 9.87 3.99 -6.07
N ASN A 21 9.27 4.55 -7.10
CA ASN A 21 9.55 4.20 -8.50
C ASN A 21 9.25 2.74 -8.79
N ILE A 22 8.11 2.27 -8.30
CA ILE A 22 7.64 0.89 -8.51
C ILE A 22 6.33 0.91 -9.28
N THR A 23 5.97 -0.23 -9.83
CA THR A 23 4.69 -0.41 -10.49
C THR A 23 3.58 -0.61 -9.45
N LEU A 24 2.33 -0.45 -9.88
CA LEU A 24 1.19 -0.71 -9.01
C LEU A 24 1.17 -2.17 -8.53
N ASP A 25 1.48 -3.12 -9.42
CA ASP A 25 1.54 -4.54 -9.06
C ASP A 25 2.59 -4.79 -7.98
N GLU A 26 3.77 -4.21 -8.13
CA GLU A 26 4.81 -4.33 -7.11
C GLU A 26 4.37 -3.70 -5.77
N ALA A 27 3.70 -2.55 -5.83
CA ALA A 27 3.20 -1.89 -4.63
C ALA A 27 2.21 -2.79 -3.88
N PHE A 28 1.29 -3.44 -4.60
CA PHE A 28 0.33 -4.34 -3.97
C PHE A 28 0.98 -5.61 -3.44
N ASP A 29 2.00 -6.15 -4.11
CA ASP A 29 2.76 -7.29 -3.60
C ASP A 29 3.44 -6.94 -2.28
N ILE A 30 4.03 -5.76 -2.20
CA ILE A 30 4.68 -5.29 -0.98
C ILE A 30 3.64 -5.05 0.12
N ALA A 31 2.50 -4.45 -0.23
CA ALA A 31 1.41 -4.23 0.73
C ALA A 31 0.89 -5.56 1.29
N TRP A 32 0.76 -6.58 0.45
CA TRP A 32 0.38 -7.92 0.89
C TRP A 32 1.39 -8.47 1.89
N SER A 33 2.68 -8.37 1.57
CA SER A 33 3.75 -8.81 2.47
C SER A 33 3.71 -8.04 3.80
N ASN A 34 3.49 -6.72 3.74
CA ASN A 34 3.35 -5.89 4.93
C ASN A 34 2.16 -6.34 5.78
N ALA A 35 1.02 -6.63 5.15
CA ALA A 35 -0.17 -7.08 5.86
C ALA A 35 0.07 -8.39 6.62
N GLN A 36 0.86 -9.30 6.05
CA GLN A 36 1.23 -10.55 6.72
C GLN A 36 2.04 -10.31 7.99
N LYS A 37 2.74 -9.19 8.05
CA LYS A 37 3.55 -8.80 9.20
C LYS A 37 2.78 -7.91 10.17
N GLY A 38 1.51 -7.64 9.89
CA GLY A 38 0.71 -6.73 10.69
C GLY A 38 1.02 -5.26 10.47
N LEU A 39 1.64 -4.91 9.35
CA LEU A 39 1.98 -3.53 9.01
C LEU A 39 0.89 -2.90 8.14
N TYR A 40 0.65 -1.63 8.37
CA TYR A 40 -0.22 -0.81 7.55
C TYR A 40 0.57 -0.28 6.36
N SER A 41 -0.05 -0.10 5.21
CA SER A 41 0.63 0.40 4.03
C SER A 41 -0.06 1.63 3.47
N VAL A 42 0.73 2.56 2.94
CA VAL A 42 0.24 3.71 2.19
C VAL A 42 0.83 3.64 0.79
N ILE A 43 -0.02 3.52 -0.22
CA ILE A 43 0.41 3.50 -1.62
C ILE A 43 0.03 4.83 -2.25
N GLU A 44 1.00 5.51 -2.85
CA GLU A 44 0.80 6.82 -3.44
C GLU A 44 1.24 6.85 -4.90
N SER A 45 0.52 7.66 -5.66
CA SER A 45 0.92 8.10 -7.00
C SER A 45 0.86 9.61 -7.04
N GLU A 46 1.06 10.22 -8.21
CA GLU A 46 0.95 11.68 -8.36
C GLU A 46 -0.45 12.20 -8.05
N THR A 47 -1.47 11.38 -8.23
CA THR A 47 -2.87 11.79 -8.14
C THR A 47 -3.64 11.15 -7.01
N HIS A 48 -3.16 10.04 -6.47
CA HIS A 48 -3.90 9.26 -5.48
C HIS A 48 -3.00 8.81 -4.34
N ALA A 49 -3.59 8.74 -3.15
CA ALA A 49 -2.95 8.13 -2.00
C ALA A 49 -3.99 7.24 -1.32
N ILE A 50 -3.64 5.99 -1.11
CA ILE A 50 -4.53 5.03 -0.48
C ILE A 50 -3.85 4.41 0.74
N TYR A 51 -4.55 4.48 1.86
CA TYR A 51 -4.15 3.84 3.09
C TYR A 51 -4.76 2.44 3.14
N ILE A 52 -3.92 1.44 3.32
CA ILE A 52 -4.34 0.04 3.36
C ILE A 52 -4.12 -0.49 4.77
N ASP A 53 -5.23 -0.74 5.44
CA ASP A 53 -5.21 -1.40 6.74
C ASP A 53 -4.94 -2.89 6.52
N CYS A 54 -4.05 -3.47 7.31
CA CYS A 54 -3.69 -4.88 7.17
C CYS A 54 -4.89 -5.82 7.37
N ASP A 55 -5.86 -5.40 8.19
CA ASP A 55 -7.06 -6.21 8.42
C ASP A 55 -8.03 -6.17 7.25
N LEU A 56 -8.03 -5.06 6.50
CA LEU A 56 -8.95 -4.85 5.38
C LEU A 56 -8.39 -5.34 4.04
N PHE A 57 -7.10 -5.59 3.96
CA PHE A 57 -6.45 -5.92 2.70
C PHE A 57 -7.13 -7.08 1.98
N ASN A 58 -7.42 -8.15 2.71
CA ASN A 58 -7.99 -9.36 2.13
C ASN A 58 -9.42 -9.19 1.59
N GLU A 59 -10.18 -8.24 2.15
CA GLU A 59 -11.58 -8.05 1.78
C GLU A 59 -11.76 -7.12 0.60
N TYR A 60 -10.92 -6.09 0.51
CA TYR A 60 -11.13 -4.99 -0.42
C TYR A 60 -9.99 -4.78 -1.41
N THR A 61 -9.06 -5.73 -1.50
CA THR A 61 -7.86 -5.57 -2.34
C THR A 61 -8.20 -5.27 -3.79
N THR A 62 -9.16 -5.98 -4.37
CA THR A 62 -9.54 -5.80 -5.77
C THR A 62 -10.13 -4.41 -6.02
N ASP A 63 -11.00 -3.96 -5.13
CA ASP A 63 -11.62 -2.65 -5.26
C ASP A 63 -10.60 -1.54 -5.13
N ILE A 64 -9.68 -1.67 -4.19
CA ILE A 64 -8.61 -0.69 -4.01
C ILE A 64 -7.70 -0.65 -5.24
N TYR A 65 -7.33 -1.81 -5.75
CA TYR A 65 -6.51 -1.90 -6.96
C TYR A 65 -7.19 -1.21 -8.14
N ASP A 66 -8.47 -1.48 -8.35
CA ASP A 66 -9.24 -0.88 -9.45
C ASP A 66 -9.32 0.64 -9.32
N LEU A 67 -9.49 1.16 -8.10
CA LEU A 67 -9.48 2.60 -7.86
C LEU A 67 -8.15 3.24 -8.23
N MET A 68 -7.04 2.62 -7.92
CA MET A 68 -5.72 3.16 -8.21
C MET A 68 -5.31 3.01 -9.67
N LYS A 69 -5.91 2.09 -10.36
CA LYS A 69 -5.57 1.77 -11.74
C LYS A 69 -6.04 2.84 -12.74
N VAL A 70 -6.96 3.66 -12.34
CA VAL A 70 -7.58 4.69 -13.20
C VAL A 70 -6.62 5.85 -13.47
#